data_8ac38b010af7a3fb2cfdbadb7349abe1
#
_entry.id   8ac38b010af7a3fb2cfdbadb7349abe1
#
_cell.length_a   1.000
_cell.length_b   1.000
_cell.length_c   1.000
_cell.angle_alpha   90.00
_cell.angle_beta   90.00
_cell.angle_gamma   90.00
#
_symmetry.space_group_name_H-M   'P 1'
#
loop_
_entity.id
_entity.type
_entity.pdbx_description
1 polymer ?
#
loop_
_entity_poly.entity_id
_entity_poly.type
_entity_poly.pdbx_seq_one_letter_code
_entity_poly.pdbx_strand_id
1 'polypeptide(L)' 'MPCIQIIKGIRICVYSNDHVPPHIHAIYGEYEALIDIRELNIITGNLPSNKRKIATAYVEENQEDLLETFYELNPNIQRI' A
#
# COMPACT_ATOMS: atom_id res chain seq x y z
N MET A 1 -9.55 0.65 -11.38
CA MET A 1 -9.70 0.98 -10.02
C MET A 1 -8.86 0.11 -9.14
N PRO A 2 -7.98 0.66 -8.60
CA PRO A 2 -6.83 -0.03 -8.10
C PRO A 2 -6.87 -0.61 -6.69
N CYS A 3 -8.04 -0.76 -6.12
CA CYS A 3 -8.10 -1.49 -4.85
C CYS A 3 -8.10 -2.97 -5.14
N ILE A 4 -7.10 -3.67 -4.61
CA ILE A 4 -6.79 -5.04 -5.03
C ILE A 4 -7.17 -6.08 -3.98
N GLN A 5 -7.45 -5.68 -2.74
CA GLN A 5 -7.73 -6.63 -1.68
C GLN A 5 -8.44 -5.94 -0.54
N ILE A 6 -9.26 -6.71 0.18
CA ILE A 6 -9.88 -6.27 1.43
C ILE A 6 -9.51 -7.28 2.50
N ILE A 7 -8.88 -6.83 3.58
CA ILE A 7 -8.45 -7.68 4.67
C ILE A 7 -8.96 -7.11 5.97
N LYS A 8 -9.83 -7.85 6.65
CA LYS A 8 -10.39 -7.45 7.94
C LYS A 8 -10.94 -6.02 7.91
N GLY A 9 -11.63 -5.69 6.81
CA GLY A 9 -12.22 -4.38 6.61
C GLY A 9 -11.27 -3.33 6.09
N ILE A 10 -9.99 -3.65 5.89
CA ILE A 10 -9.00 -2.73 5.36
C ILE A 10 -8.93 -2.90 3.86
N ARG A 11 -9.13 -1.82 3.11
CA ARG A 11 -8.97 -1.86 1.66
C ARG A 11 -7.52 -1.54 1.32
N ILE A 12 -6.91 -2.41 0.53
CA ILE A 12 -5.53 -2.23 0.08
C ILE A 12 -5.59 -1.78 -1.38
N CYS A 13 -5.10 -0.59 -1.65
CA CYS A 13 -5.22 0.01 -2.98
C CYS A 13 -3.87 0.47 -3.49
N VAL A 14 -3.66 0.33 -4.81
CA VAL A 14 -2.47 0.83 -5.50
C VAL A 14 -2.98 1.70 -6.64
N TYR A 15 -2.50 2.91 -6.75
CA TYR A 15 -3.02 3.86 -7.74
C TYR A 15 -2.03 4.12 -8.86
N SER A 16 -2.57 4.48 -10.03
CA SER A 16 -1.76 4.98 -11.14
C SER A 16 -1.47 6.46 -10.91
N ASN A 17 -0.48 6.98 -11.63
CA ASN A 17 -0.06 8.39 -11.53
C ASN A 17 0.33 8.79 -10.12
N ASP A 18 0.96 7.86 -9.43
CA ASP A 18 1.40 8.11 -8.06
C ASP A 18 2.90 8.41 -8.05
N HIS A 19 3.48 8.67 -6.90
CA HIS A 19 4.89 9.06 -6.79
C HIS A 19 5.69 8.03 -6.00
N VAL A 20 7.01 8.15 -6.10
CA VAL A 20 7.90 7.34 -5.27
C VAL A 20 7.90 7.89 -3.85
N PRO A 21 8.17 7.05 -2.85
CA PRO A 21 8.55 5.63 -2.98
C PRO A 21 7.34 4.76 -3.28
N PRO A 22 7.55 3.54 -3.79
CA PRO A 22 6.43 2.61 -4.02
C PRO A 22 5.68 2.37 -2.73
N HIS A 23 4.37 2.52 -2.80
CA HIS A 23 3.54 2.43 -1.59
C HIS A 23 2.15 1.94 -1.93
N ILE A 24 1.45 1.48 -0.89
CA ILE A 24 0.04 1.14 -1.00
C ILE A 24 -0.76 2.11 -0.15
N HIS A 25 -2.05 2.20 -0.43
CA HIS A 25 -2.99 2.93 0.39
C HIS A 25 -3.81 1.90 1.17
N ALA A 26 -3.81 2.01 2.49
CA ALA A 26 -4.61 1.15 3.35
C ALA A 26 -5.72 2.01 3.94
N ILE A 27 -6.96 1.65 3.64
CA ILE A 27 -8.11 2.47 4.01
C ILE A 27 -9.03 1.65 4.92
N TYR A 28 -9.31 2.18 6.10
CA TYR A 28 -10.18 1.54 7.07
C TYR A 28 -11.14 2.59 7.62
N GLY A 29 -12.43 2.52 7.19
CA GLY A 29 -13.39 3.53 7.59
C GLY A 29 -12.93 4.92 7.15
N GLU A 30 -12.78 5.81 8.11
CA GLU A 30 -12.31 7.16 7.82
C GLU A 30 -10.80 7.32 7.92
N TYR A 31 -10.09 6.22 8.23
CA TYR A 31 -8.64 6.23 8.34
C TYR A 31 -8.02 5.84 7.01
N GLU A 32 -6.90 6.47 6.71
CA GLU A 32 -6.10 6.10 5.54
C GLU A 32 -4.63 6.27 5.86
N ALA A 33 -3.82 5.30 5.47
CA ALA A 33 -2.38 5.37 5.65
C ALA A 33 -1.70 4.92 4.37
N LEU A 34 -0.59 5.59 4.04
CA LEU A 34 0.29 5.17 2.96
C LEU A 34 1.41 4.36 3.58
N ILE A 35 1.60 3.13 3.11
CA ILE A 35 2.61 2.23 3.65
C ILE A 35 3.64 1.95 2.57
N ASP A 36 4.92 2.21 2.88
CA ASP A 36 6.04 1.95 1.98
C ASP A 36 6.16 0.45 1.77
N ILE A 37 6.15 0.02 0.51
CA ILE A 37 6.20 -1.41 0.20
C ILE A 37 7.54 -2.01 0.57
N ARG A 38 8.62 -1.27 0.45
CA ARG A 38 9.96 -1.79 0.73
C ARG A 38 10.34 -1.67 2.20
N GLU A 39 10.09 -0.51 2.78
CA GLU A 39 10.53 -0.23 4.15
C GLU A 39 9.49 -0.61 5.19
N LEU A 40 8.26 -0.84 4.79
CA LEU A 40 7.16 -1.30 5.66
C LEU A 40 6.77 -0.30 6.74
N ASN A 41 7.12 0.96 6.55
CA ASN A 41 6.73 2.02 7.49
C ASN A 41 5.62 2.87 6.91
N ILE A 42 4.92 3.57 7.77
CA ILE A 42 3.88 4.49 7.35
C ILE A 42 4.53 5.78 6.90
N ILE A 43 4.23 6.17 5.65
CA ILE A 43 4.74 7.40 5.08
C ILE A 43 3.92 8.58 5.55
N THR A 44 2.60 8.43 5.53
CA THR A 44 1.68 9.48 5.98
C THR A 44 0.36 8.86 6.36
N GLY A 45 -0.44 9.57 7.13
CA GLY A 45 -1.72 9.10 7.60
C GLY A 45 -1.59 8.18 8.79
N ASN A 46 -2.69 7.52 9.14
CA ASN A 46 -2.65 6.57 10.25
C ASN A 46 -3.78 5.56 10.14
N LEU A 47 -3.65 4.49 10.93
CA LEU A 47 -4.65 3.45 11.12
C LEU A 47 -4.68 3.11 12.61
N PRO A 48 -5.80 2.58 13.14
CA PRO A 48 -5.77 2.00 14.48
C PRO A 48 -4.67 0.97 14.57
N SER A 49 -4.03 0.86 15.73
CA SER A 49 -2.80 0.09 15.87
C SER A 49 -2.96 -1.38 15.45
N ASN A 50 -4.09 -2.03 15.78
CA ASN A 50 -4.30 -3.42 15.35
C ASN A 50 -4.48 -3.52 13.83
N LYS A 51 -5.10 -2.53 13.20
CA LYS A 51 -5.28 -2.53 11.74
C LYS A 51 -3.97 -2.22 11.04
N ARG A 52 -3.15 -1.36 11.62
CA ARG A 52 -1.83 -1.06 11.08
C ARG A 52 -0.96 -2.31 11.03
N LYS A 53 -1.00 -3.12 12.09
CA LYS A 53 -0.23 -4.35 12.12
C LYS A 53 -0.69 -5.33 11.04
N ILE A 54 -2.01 -5.44 10.84
CA ILE A 54 -2.56 -6.32 9.82
C ILE A 54 -2.14 -5.86 8.43
N ALA A 55 -2.26 -4.57 8.16
CA ALA A 55 -1.92 -4.02 6.84
C ALA A 55 -0.43 -4.17 6.56
N THR A 56 0.41 -3.88 7.54
CA THR A 56 1.86 -4.00 7.38
C THR A 56 2.26 -5.44 7.13
N ALA A 57 1.66 -6.40 7.85
CA ALA A 57 1.94 -7.81 7.64
C ALA A 57 1.55 -8.25 6.24
N TYR A 58 0.42 -7.77 5.73
CA TYR A 58 0.01 -8.08 4.37
C TYR A 58 1.03 -7.55 3.35
N VAL A 59 1.50 -6.31 3.53
CA VAL A 59 2.49 -5.73 2.62
C VAL A 59 3.77 -6.55 2.65
N GLU A 60 4.21 -6.93 3.85
CA GLU A 60 5.42 -7.71 4.00
C GLU A 60 5.34 -9.05 3.28
N GLU A 61 4.19 -9.71 3.38
CA GLU A 61 4.01 -11.02 2.76
C GLU A 61 3.86 -10.96 1.24
N ASN A 62 3.58 -9.76 0.71
CA ASN A 62 3.28 -9.60 -0.72
C ASN A 62 4.14 -8.55 -1.39
N GLN A 63 5.32 -8.29 -0.85
CA GLN A 63 6.18 -7.19 -1.32
C GLN A 63 6.45 -7.25 -2.82
N GLU A 64 6.84 -8.42 -3.34
CA GLU A 64 7.19 -8.54 -4.75
C GLU A 64 5.98 -8.27 -5.65
N ASP A 65 4.85 -8.85 -5.31
CA ASP A 65 3.64 -8.65 -6.10
C ASP A 65 3.18 -7.20 -6.05
N LEU A 66 3.27 -6.59 -4.88
CA LEU A 66 2.85 -5.20 -4.73
C LEU A 66 3.77 -4.24 -5.46
N LEU A 67 5.08 -4.50 -5.42
CA LEU A 67 6.03 -3.71 -6.20
C LEU A 67 5.73 -3.81 -7.69
N GLU A 68 5.49 -5.02 -8.16
CA GLU A 68 5.18 -5.26 -9.56
C GLU A 68 3.93 -4.50 -9.96
N THR A 69 2.88 -4.58 -9.16
CA THR A 69 1.63 -3.88 -9.41
C THR A 69 1.84 -2.37 -9.45
N PHE A 70 2.60 -1.85 -8.48
CA PHE A 70 2.88 -0.42 -8.43
C PHE A 70 3.56 0.07 -9.70
N TYR A 71 4.59 -0.64 -10.15
CA TYR A 71 5.32 -0.23 -11.35
C TYR A 71 4.51 -0.45 -12.63
N GLU A 72 3.63 -1.45 -12.66
CA GLU A 72 2.72 -1.63 -13.80
C GLU A 72 1.77 -0.46 -13.94
N LEU A 73 1.27 0.05 -12.81
CA LEU A 73 0.34 1.18 -12.81
C LEU A 73 1.05 2.50 -12.97
N ASN A 74 2.35 2.53 -12.73
CA ASN A 74 3.15 3.75 -12.79
C ASN A 74 4.37 3.55 -13.68
N PRO A 75 4.15 3.30 -14.99
CA PRO A 75 5.27 2.97 -15.88
C PRO A 75 6.26 4.10 -16.09
N ASN A 76 5.89 5.33 -15.75
CA ASN A 76 6.80 6.47 -15.86
C ASN A 76 7.84 6.49 -14.74
N ILE A 77 7.61 5.73 -13.68
CA ILE A 77 8.54 5.65 -12.55
C ILE A 77 9.52 4.53 -12.83
N GLN A 78 10.79 4.85 -12.78
CA GLN A 78 11.84 3.88 -13.06
C GLN A 78 11.99 2.92 -11.89
N ARG A 79 11.96 1.64 -12.19
CA ARG A 79 12.15 0.61 -11.17
C ARG A 79 13.62 0.54 -10.79
N ILE A 80 13.89 0.59 -9.51
CA ILE A 80 15.25 0.57 -8.99
C ILE A 80 15.51 -0.72 -8.22
#